data_c0d2906b4dcc77af252a6f3978ee284a
#
_entry.id   c0d2906b4dcc77af252a6f3978ee284a
#
_cell.length_a   1.000
_cell.length_b   1.000
_cell.length_c   1.000
_cell.angle_alpha   90.00
_cell.angle_beta   90.00
_cell.angle_gamma   90.00
#
_symmetry.space_group_name_H-M   'P 1'
#
loop_
_entity.id
_entity.type
_entity.pdbx_description
1 polymer ?
#
loop_
_entity_poly.entity_id
_entity_poly.type
_entity_poly.pdbx_seq_one_letter_code
_entity_poly.pdbx_strand_id
1 'polypeptide(L)'
;GQRKRLSIAVEFIANPGLFFLDEPDSGLDGIMARELMKNLRTIADSGKIVMVITHGPDRAPELFDKVVVLAKSTSDNCGHLAFYGSVEEAYRFFETNSLEGVVKRVNRTDEGGEGKSDYFIDKFNRMSDRGK
;
A
#
# COMPACT_ATOMS: atom_id res chain seq x y z
N GLY A 1 -7.03 -4.57 -17.81
CA GLY A 1 -7.47 -5.30 -18.95
C GLY A 1 -7.27 -6.80 -18.87
N GLN A 2 -7.55 -7.46 -19.94
CA GLN A 2 -7.45 -8.92 -20.03
C GLN A 2 -6.03 -9.43 -19.76
N ARG A 3 -5.04 -8.70 -20.19
CA ARG A 3 -3.64 -9.07 -19.99
C ARG A 3 -3.27 -9.14 -18.52
N LYS A 4 -3.78 -8.22 -17.70
CA LYS A 4 -3.52 -8.23 -16.27
C LYS A 4 -4.27 -9.35 -15.56
N ARG A 5 -5.48 -9.66 -16.00
CA ARG A 5 -6.25 -10.79 -15.46
C ARG A 5 -5.55 -12.11 -15.71
N LEU A 6 -4.97 -12.29 -16.89
CA LEU A 6 -4.22 -13.49 -17.21
C LEU A 6 -2.97 -13.62 -16.35
N SER A 7 -2.25 -12.51 -16.12
CA SER A 7 -1.07 -12.48 -15.26
C SER A 7 -1.42 -12.89 -13.82
N ILE A 8 -2.52 -12.39 -13.28
CA ILE A 8 -2.98 -12.74 -11.93
C ILE A 8 -3.32 -14.23 -11.84
N ALA A 9 -3.99 -14.78 -12.86
CA ALA A 9 -4.34 -16.20 -12.88
C ALA A 9 -3.08 -17.09 -12.90
N VAL A 10 -2.06 -16.70 -13.67
CA VAL A 10 -0.78 -17.43 -13.73
C VAL A 10 -0.08 -17.39 -12.38
N GLU A 11 -0.06 -16.23 -11.71
CA GLU A 11 0.52 -16.09 -10.37
C GLU A 11 -0.19 -17.00 -9.36
N PHE A 12 -1.52 -17.06 -9.42
CA PHE A 12 -2.32 -17.91 -8.54
C PHE A 12 -1.94 -19.39 -8.69
N ILE A 13 -1.73 -19.85 -9.91
CA ILE A 13 -1.36 -21.24 -10.18
C ILE A 13 0.07 -21.52 -9.73
N ALA A 14 0.99 -20.58 -9.95
CA ALA A 14 2.41 -20.77 -9.68
C ALA A 14 2.76 -20.74 -8.20
N ASN A 15 2.07 -19.90 -7.41
CA ASN A 15 2.38 -19.72 -5.99
C ASN A 15 1.10 -19.53 -5.18
N PRO A 16 0.45 -20.63 -4.75
CA PRO A 16 -0.86 -20.55 -4.12
C PRO A 16 -0.87 -19.96 -2.71
N GLY A 17 0.30 -19.73 -2.09
CA GLY A 17 0.37 -19.22 -0.73
C GLY A 17 0.51 -17.72 -0.61
N LEU A 18 1.23 -17.10 -1.53
CA LEU A 18 1.57 -15.67 -1.48
C LEU A 18 1.43 -15.06 -2.87
N PHE A 19 0.73 -13.94 -2.93
CA PHE A 19 0.58 -13.14 -4.16
C PHE A 19 1.18 -11.77 -3.94
N PHE A 20 2.15 -11.41 -4.77
CA PHE A 20 2.75 -10.08 -4.77
C PHE A 20 2.45 -9.45 -6.12
N LEU A 21 1.66 -8.36 -6.12
CA LEU A 21 1.18 -7.72 -7.34
C LEU A 21 1.62 -6.26 -7.37
N ASP A 22 2.33 -5.88 -8.42
CA ASP A 22 2.81 -4.52 -8.58
C ASP A 22 1.90 -3.78 -9.56
N GLU A 23 1.16 -2.81 -9.05
CA GLU A 23 0.23 -1.97 -9.81
C GLU A 23 -0.74 -2.76 -10.69
N PRO A 24 -1.44 -3.78 -10.12
CA PRO A 24 -2.33 -4.60 -10.93
C PRO A 24 -3.53 -3.83 -11.48
N ASP A 25 -3.86 -2.69 -10.86
CA ASP A 25 -4.96 -1.83 -11.23
C ASP A 25 -4.57 -0.72 -12.23
N SER A 26 -3.29 -0.62 -12.58
CA SER A 26 -2.81 0.39 -13.53
C SER A 26 -3.45 0.21 -14.91
N GLY A 27 -3.94 1.29 -15.50
CA GLY A 27 -4.59 1.27 -16.80
C GLY A 27 -6.04 0.83 -16.78
N LEU A 28 -6.59 0.48 -15.62
CA LEU A 28 -8.01 0.13 -15.48
C LEU A 28 -8.81 1.37 -15.09
N ASP A 29 -10.08 1.43 -15.53
CA ASP A 29 -10.99 2.46 -15.03
C ASP A 29 -11.37 2.17 -13.56
N GLY A 30 -12.06 3.13 -12.92
CA GLY A 30 -12.38 3.02 -11.49
C GLY A 30 -13.23 1.81 -11.14
N ILE A 31 -14.16 1.44 -12.02
CA ILE A 31 -15.05 0.29 -11.80
C ILE A 31 -14.27 -1.01 -11.93
N MET A 32 -13.47 -1.14 -12.97
CA MET A 32 -12.68 -2.34 -13.20
C MET A 32 -11.58 -2.51 -12.14
N ALA A 33 -10.97 -1.40 -11.71
CA ALA A 33 -9.97 -1.45 -10.65
C ALA A 33 -10.57 -1.94 -9.34
N ARG A 34 -11.77 -1.46 -8.99
CA ARG A 34 -12.48 -1.90 -7.79
C ARG A 34 -12.88 -3.37 -7.87
N GLU A 35 -13.34 -3.82 -9.03
CA GLU A 35 -13.66 -5.24 -9.25
C GLU A 35 -12.43 -6.12 -9.07
N LEU A 36 -11.29 -5.69 -9.61
CA LEU A 36 -10.02 -6.40 -9.43
C LEU A 36 -9.67 -6.52 -7.95
N MET A 37 -9.78 -5.42 -7.20
CA MET A 37 -9.47 -5.42 -5.77
C MET A 37 -10.40 -6.33 -4.99
N LYS A 38 -11.69 -6.39 -5.35
CA LYS A 38 -12.64 -7.32 -4.74
C LYS A 38 -12.25 -8.77 -5.01
N ASN A 39 -11.81 -9.09 -6.22
CA ASN A 39 -11.34 -10.43 -6.57
C ASN A 39 -10.11 -10.81 -5.76
N LEU A 40 -9.19 -9.88 -5.57
CA LEU A 40 -8.00 -10.10 -4.75
C LEU A 40 -8.38 -10.30 -3.28
N ARG A 41 -9.38 -9.57 -2.79
CA ARG A 41 -9.91 -9.76 -1.43
C ARG A 41 -10.47 -11.18 -1.26
N THR A 42 -11.19 -11.68 -2.25
CA THR A 42 -11.72 -13.04 -2.23
C THR A 42 -10.59 -14.07 -2.12
N ILE A 43 -9.50 -13.86 -2.86
CA ILE A 43 -8.32 -14.73 -2.79
C ILE A 43 -7.71 -14.69 -1.38
N ALA A 44 -7.58 -13.50 -0.79
CA ALA A 44 -7.03 -13.34 0.56
C ALA A 44 -7.92 -14.05 1.59
N ASP A 45 -9.24 -13.93 1.46
CA ASP A 45 -10.19 -14.56 2.38
C ASP A 45 -10.16 -16.08 2.31
N SER A 46 -9.62 -16.66 1.23
CA SER A 46 -9.45 -18.10 1.11
C SER A 46 -8.22 -18.63 1.84
N GLY A 47 -7.52 -17.79 2.59
CA GLY A 47 -6.35 -18.19 3.38
C GLY A 47 -5.01 -17.85 2.73
N LYS A 48 -5.01 -17.01 1.70
CA LYS A 48 -3.80 -16.57 1.01
C LYS A 48 -3.34 -15.21 1.53
N ILE A 49 -2.07 -14.90 1.31
CA ILE A 49 -1.54 -13.56 1.58
C ILE A 49 -1.46 -12.82 0.25
N VAL A 50 -2.13 -11.68 0.16
CA VAL A 50 -2.12 -10.84 -1.04
C VAL A 50 -1.52 -9.49 -0.70
N MET A 51 -0.41 -9.15 -1.34
CA MET A 51 0.25 -7.85 -1.19
C MET A 51 0.18 -7.10 -2.51
N VAL A 52 -0.33 -5.88 -2.46
CA VAL A 52 -0.54 -5.06 -3.65
C VAL A 52 0.20 -3.75 -3.50
N ILE A 53 0.99 -3.38 -4.51
CA ILE A 53 1.55 -2.04 -4.64
C ILE A 53 0.63 -1.26 -5.58
N THR A 54 0.12 -0.12 -5.13
CA THR A 54 -0.79 0.69 -5.95
C THR A 54 -0.57 2.17 -5.71
N HIS A 55 -0.79 2.98 -6.75
CA HIS A 55 -0.80 4.44 -6.67
C HIS A 55 -2.20 5.00 -6.49
N GLY A 56 -3.23 4.16 -6.54
CA GLY A 56 -4.63 4.55 -6.32
C GLY A 56 -5.26 3.81 -5.15
N PRO A 57 -4.68 3.87 -3.94
CA PRO A 57 -5.15 3.04 -2.83
C PRO A 57 -6.54 3.41 -2.33
N ASP A 58 -7.00 4.63 -2.57
CA ASP A 58 -8.32 5.09 -2.09
C ASP A 58 -9.49 4.60 -2.94
N ARG A 59 -9.23 3.85 -4.00
CA ARG A 59 -10.31 3.27 -4.81
C ARG A 59 -11.13 2.25 -4.03
N ALA A 60 -10.49 1.53 -3.10
CA ALA A 60 -11.17 0.52 -2.28
C ALA A 60 -10.44 0.32 -0.95
N PRO A 61 -10.31 1.37 -0.11
CA PRO A 61 -9.52 1.26 1.12
C PRO A 61 -10.10 0.26 2.12
N GLU A 62 -11.41 0.05 2.09
CA GLU A 62 -12.09 -0.90 2.98
C GLU A 62 -11.73 -2.36 2.70
N LEU A 63 -11.07 -2.63 1.59
CA LEU A 63 -10.68 -4.00 1.22
C LEU A 63 -9.31 -4.38 1.78
N PHE A 64 -8.56 -3.43 2.34
CA PHE A 64 -7.24 -3.71 2.88
C PHE A 64 -7.30 -4.00 4.39
N ASP A 65 -6.62 -5.06 4.82
CA ASP A 65 -6.47 -5.38 6.24
C ASP A 65 -5.35 -4.56 6.85
N LYS A 66 -4.25 -4.44 6.14
CA LYS A 66 -3.05 -3.75 6.60
C LYS A 66 -2.44 -2.93 5.48
N VAL A 67 -1.70 -1.90 5.87
CA VAL A 67 -0.92 -1.10 4.94
C VAL A 67 0.54 -1.07 5.39
N VAL A 68 1.42 -1.10 4.41
CA VAL A 68 2.85 -0.91 4.59
C VAL A 68 3.22 0.37 3.86
N VAL A 69 3.78 1.32 4.57
CA VAL A 69 4.20 2.59 3.97
C VAL A 69 5.72 2.64 3.96
N LEU A 70 6.27 2.71 2.75
CA LEU A 70 7.71 2.89 2.56
C LEU A 70 7.95 4.33 2.12
N ALA A 71 8.95 4.95 2.72
CA ALA A 71 9.30 6.32 2.41
C ALA A 71 10.80 6.45 2.23
N LYS A 72 11.21 7.33 1.33
CA LYS A 72 12.61 7.52 1.02
C LYS A 72 13.22 8.55 1.97
N SER A 73 14.25 8.14 2.70
CA SER A 73 14.95 9.05 3.59
C SER A 73 15.86 10.01 2.80
N THR A 74 15.93 11.25 3.22
CA THR A 74 16.81 12.24 2.60
C THR A 74 18.27 12.03 3.01
N SER A 75 18.51 11.33 4.13
CA SER A 75 19.87 11.12 4.65
C SER A 75 20.67 10.09 3.84
N ASP A 76 20.04 8.99 3.42
CA ASP A 76 20.72 7.92 2.69
C ASP A 76 20.11 7.63 1.32
N ASN A 77 19.02 8.33 0.97
CA ASN A 77 18.31 8.19 -0.29
C ASN A 77 17.75 6.76 -0.50
N CYS A 78 17.53 6.02 0.59
CA CYS A 78 17.00 4.66 0.59
C CYS A 78 15.59 4.61 1.14
N GLY A 79 14.83 3.57 0.75
CA GLY A 79 13.50 3.33 1.28
C GLY A 79 13.56 2.78 2.70
N HIS A 80 12.73 3.33 3.58
CA HIS A 80 12.61 2.89 4.96
C HIS A 80 11.16 2.65 5.29
N LEU A 81 10.90 1.76 6.24
CA LEU A 81 9.55 1.52 6.72
C LEU A 81 9.09 2.73 7.54
N ALA A 82 8.06 3.41 7.05
CA ALA A 82 7.47 4.57 7.72
C ALA A 82 6.25 4.19 8.55
N PHE A 83 5.59 3.08 8.21
CA PHE A 83 4.43 2.62 8.96
C PHE A 83 4.04 1.20 8.55
N TYR A 84 3.50 0.45 9.51
CA TYR A 84 2.82 -0.82 9.30
C TYR A 84 1.65 -0.91 10.27
N GLY A 85 0.47 -1.22 9.78
CA GLY A 85 -0.72 -1.35 10.61
C GLY A 85 -1.99 -1.31 9.78
N SER A 86 -3.14 -1.18 10.45
CA SER A 86 -4.41 -1.07 9.77
C SER A 86 -4.56 0.27 9.05
N VAL A 87 -5.55 0.35 8.15
CA VAL A 87 -5.84 1.60 7.43
C VAL A 87 -6.21 2.71 8.42
N GLU A 88 -7.04 2.41 9.42
CA GLU A 88 -7.45 3.41 10.42
C GLU A 88 -6.28 3.88 11.26
N GLU A 89 -5.40 2.98 11.66
CA GLU A 89 -4.18 3.33 12.38
C GLU A 89 -3.28 4.24 11.54
N ALA A 90 -3.20 3.97 10.23
CA ALA A 90 -2.43 4.82 9.32
C ALA A 90 -3.01 6.24 9.28
N TYR A 91 -4.33 6.37 9.21
CA TYR A 91 -4.96 7.69 9.22
C TYR A 91 -4.60 8.48 10.47
N ARG A 92 -4.62 7.85 11.62
CA ARG A 92 -4.25 8.50 12.89
C ARG A 92 -2.77 8.84 12.94
N PHE A 93 -1.92 7.92 12.49
CA PHE A 93 -0.47 8.12 12.54
C PHE A 93 -0.03 9.28 11.64
N PHE A 94 -0.56 9.35 10.42
CA PHE A 94 -0.21 10.38 9.45
C PHE A 94 -1.11 11.63 9.53
N GLU A 95 -2.08 11.63 10.44
CA GLU A 95 -3.01 12.75 10.64
C GLU A 95 -3.72 13.13 9.35
N THR A 96 -4.32 12.15 8.71
CA THR A 96 -5.03 12.31 7.45
C THR A 96 -6.28 11.42 7.45
N ASN A 97 -7.13 11.60 6.45
CA ASN A 97 -8.37 10.82 6.30
C ASN A 97 -8.40 10.01 5.00
N SER A 98 -7.25 9.87 4.33
CA SER A 98 -7.18 9.11 3.08
C SER A 98 -5.80 8.50 2.91
N LEU A 99 -5.70 7.42 2.13
CA LEU A 99 -4.41 6.81 1.82
C LEU A 99 -3.60 7.69 0.87
N GLU A 100 -4.25 8.45 -0.01
CA GLU A 100 -3.55 9.45 -0.82
C GLU A 100 -2.92 10.52 0.06
N GLY A 101 -3.60 10.90 1.14
CA GLY A 101 -3.05 11.81 2.14
C GLY A 101 -1.80 11.27 2.80
N VAL A 102 -1.77 9.96 3.09
CA VAL A 102 -0.58 9.30 3.63
C VAL A 102 0.60 9.45 2.67
N VAL A 103 0.37 9.12 1.40
CA VAL A 103 1.41 9.22 0.36
C VAL A 103 1.90 10.68 0.22
N LYS A 104 0.98 11.63 0.23
CA LYS A 104 1.30 13.05 0.13
C LYS A 104 2.21 13.53 1.27
N ARG A 105 1.98 13.03 2.48
CA ARG A 105 2.82 13.39 3.65
C ARG A 105 4.28 12.99 3.45
N VAL A 106 4.54 11.83 2.84
CA VAL A 106 5.88 11.28 2.74
C VAL A 106 6.56 11.55 1.40
N ASN A 107 5.83 11.91 0.36
CA ASN A 107 6.41 12.22 -0.93
C ASN A 107 7.20 13.52 -0.89
N ARG A 108 8.17 13.62 -1.79
CA ARG A 108 9.03 14.81 -1.91
C ARG A 108 8.22 16.02 -2.38
N THR A 109 8.69 17.20 -1.99
CA THR A 109 8.03 18.45 -2.38
C THR A 109 8.03 18.68 -3.88
N ASP A 110 9.08 18.24 -4.58
CA ASP A 110 9.17 18.34 -6.04
C ASP A 110 8.22 17.35 -6.75
N GLU A 111 7.68 16.38 -6.03
CA GLU A 111 6.68 15.44 -6.52
C GLU A 111 5.27 15.79 -6.03
N GLY A 112 5.10 16.98 -5.49
CA GLY A 112 3.80 17.45 -5.00
C GLY A 112 3.46 17.01 -3.57
N GLY A 113 4.43 16.44 -2.85
CA GLY A 113 4.25 16.01 -1.48
C GLY A 113 4.71 17.04 -0.46
N GLU A 114 4.59 16.69 0.83
CA GLU A 114 4.97 17.57 1.93
C GLU A 114 6.41 17.37 2.40
N GLY A 115 7.09 16.35 1.90
CA GLY A 115 8.50 16.10 2.21
C GLY A 115 8.76 15.66 3.65
N LYS A 116 7.80 15.04 4.30
CA LYS A 116 7.90 14.66 5.72
C LYS A 116 8.32 13.20 5.93
N SER A 117 8.97 12.59 4.95
CA SER A 117 9.39 11.18 5.05
C SER A 117 10.25 10.92 6.28
N ASP A 118 11.29 11.72 6.51
CA ASP A 118 12.19 11.51 7.65
C ASP A 118 11.47 11.65 8.99
N TYR A 119 10.54 12.59 9.10
CA TYR A 119 9.75 12.79 10.31
C TYR A 119 8.94 11.53 10.64
N PHE A 120 8.26 10.95 9.66
CA PHE A 120 7.41 9.77 9.90
C PHE A 120 8.20 8.49 10.06
N ILE A 121 9.32 8.34 9.35
CA ILE A 121 10.23 7.21 9.56
C ILE A 121 10.70 7.19 11.00
N ASP A 122 11.16 8.34 11.50
CA ASP A 122 11.65 8.47 12.86
C ASP A 122 10.54 8.26 13.89
N LYS A 123 9.36 8.81 13.64
CA LYS A 123 8.19 8.63 14.50
C LYS A 123 7.82 7.16 14.65
N PHE A 124 7.81 6.42 13.54
CA PHE A 124 7.48 5.00 13.57
C PHE A 124 8.55 4.18 14.29
N ASN A 125 9.83 4.50 14.08
CA ASN A 125 10.93 3.82 14.75
C ASN A 125 10.84 4.00 16.27
N ARG A 126 10.50 5.19 16.73
CA ARG A 126 10.33 5.47 18.16
C ARG A 126 9.15 4.69 18.75
N MET A 127 8.05 4.57 18.00
CA MET A 127 6.90 3.79 18.44
C MET A 127 7.23 2.30 18.53
N SER A 128 7.95 1.77 17.55
CA SER A 128 8.36 0.35 17.52
C SER A 128 9.29 0.02 18.69
N ASP A 129 10.23 0.92 19.00
CA ASP A 129 11.14 0.72 20.13
C ASP A 129 10.40 0.71 21.48
N ARG A 130 9.37 1.53 21.62
CA ARG A 130 8.54 1.54 22.83
C ARG A 130 7.67 0.30 22.97
N GLY A 131 7.31 -0.34 21.85
CA GLY A 131 6.51 -1.56 21.83
C GLY A 131 7.28 -2.84 22.18
N LYS A 132 8.59 -2.73 22.29
CA LYS A 132 9.43 -3.83 22.69
C LYS A 132 9.69 -3.80 24.19
#